data_ef2fecb16e326da9738f4bbbadfb45eb
#
_entry.id   ef2fecb16e326da9738f4bbbadfb45eb
#
_cell.length_a   1.000
_cell.length_b   1.000
_cell.length_c   1.000
_cell.angle_alpha   90.00
_cell.angle_beta   90.00
_cell.angle_gamma   90.00
#
_symmetry.space_group_name_H-M   'P 1'
#
loop_
_entity.id
_entity.type
_entity.pdbx_description
1 polymer ?
#
loop_
_entity_poly.entity_id
_entity_poly.type
_entity_poly.pdbx_seq_one_letter_code
_entity_poly.pdbx_strand_id
1 'polypeptide(L)'
;MALPARAADLKLEAQLILGVNEDPNAAKYQPVTSELCGKLHRMFKWKNYFDVTNRTASLALNQSCDLKMNDACAIRVKNLGGSRLEVNCIGHGKEVHKGTYALEPPQWLVLGGNGSNNTAWFVGLRAIDGKTADAQKAISKN
;
A
#
# COMPACT_ATOMS: atom_id res chain seq x y z
N MET A 1 -5.75 26.53 -28.33
CA MET A 1 -4.62 26.40 -27.42
C MET A 1 -4.50 24.96 -26.98
N ALA A 2 -3.37 24.37 -27.25
CA ALA A 2 -3.14 23.01 -26.78
C ALA A 2 -2.96 23.06 -25.27
N LEU A 3 -3.72 22.26 -24.56
CA LEU A 3 -3.50 22.09 -23.14
C LEU A 3 -2.13 21.42 -22.97
N PRO A 4 -1.32 21.89 -22.03
CA PRO A 4 -0.08 21.19 -21.76
C PRO A 4 -0.42 19.74 -21.43
N ALA A 5 0.39 18.84 -21.92
CA ALA A 5 0.23 17.45 -21.57
C ALA A 5 0.25 17.37 -20.07
N ARG A 6 -0.88 17.04 -19.48
CA ARG A 6 -0.94 16.79 -18.04
C ARG A 6 -0.08 15.60 -17.74
N ALA A 7 0.81 15.75 -16.78
CA ALA A 7 1.38 14.57 -16.18
C ALA A 7 0.20 13.73 -15.71
N ALA A 8 0.18 12.48 -16.08
CA ALA A 8 -0.88 11.59 -15.63
C ALA A 8 -0.88 11.57 -14.10
N ASP A 9 -2.08 11.53 -13.52
CA ASP A 9 -2.20 11.38 -12.08
C ASP A 9 -1.47 10.13 -11.62
N LEU A 10 -0.88 10.20 -10.47
CA LEU A 10 -0.31 9.03 -9.84
C LEU A 10 -1.44 8.21 -9.25
N LYS A 11 -1.62 7.01 -9.78
CA LYS A 11 -2.59 6.06 -9.25
C LYS A 11 -1.84 5.09 -8.36
N LEU A 12 -2.35 4.89 -7.16
CA LEU A 12 -1.71 4.01 -6.21
C LEU A 12 -2.71 3.10 -5.52
N GLU A 13 -2.20 1.97 -5.09
CA GLU A 13 -2.90 1.00 -4.27
C GLU A 13 -2.19 0.90 -2.93
N ALA A 14 -2.97 0.94 -1.85
CA ALA A 14 -2.46 0.81 -0.50
C ALA A 14 -3.14 -0.38 0.17
N GLN A 15 -2.36 -1.20 0.83
CA GLN A 15 -2.83 -2.39 1.50
C GLN A 15 -2.39 -2.39 2.95
N LEU A 16 -3.31 -2.62 3.86
CA LEU A 16 -2.96 -2.89 5.25
C LEU A 16 -2.78 -4.39 5.39
N ILE A 17 -1.60 -4.80 5.82
CA ILE A 17 -1.18 -6.19 5.85
C ILE A 17 -0.94 -6.61 7.29
N LEU A 18 -1.50 -7.76 7.65
CA LEU A 18 -1.27 -8.38 8.96
C LEU A 18 -0.33 -9.56 8.77
N GLY A 19 0.80 -9.55 9.47
CA GLY A 19 1.72 -10.67 9.53
C GLY A 19 1.55 -11.41 10.84
N VAL A 20 1.37 -12.72 10.78
CA VAL A 20 1.16 -13.56 11.96
C VAL A 20 1.77 -14.92 11.74
N ASN A 21 2.22 -15.54 12.82
CA ASN A 21 2.64 -16.94 12.78
C ASN A 21 1.46 -17.88 12.99
N GLU A 22 0.59 -17.54 13.94
CA GLU A 22 -0.61 -18.30 14.22
C GLU A 22 -1.68 -17.32 14.69
N ASP A 23 -2.83 -17.34 14.07
CA ASP A 23 -3.95 -16.52 14.51
C ASP A 23 -5.24 -17.16 14.01
N PRO A 24 -6.03 -17.75 14.91
CA PRO A 24 -7.28 -18.38 14.51
C PRO A 24 -8.29 -17.39 13.92
N ASN A 25 -8.16 -16.10 14.23
CA ASN A 25 -9.04 -15.08 13.69
C ASN A 25 -8.60 -14.59 12.30
N ALA A 26 -7.40 -14.94 11.88
CA ALA A 26 -6.90 -14.47 10.59
C ALA A 26 -7.65 -15.08 9.40
N ALA A 27 -8.40 -16.15 9.62
CA ALA A 27 -9.19 -16.77 8.57
C ALA A 27 -10.25 -15.83 7.98
N LYS A 28 -10.61 -14.77 8.68
CA LYS A 28 -11.57 -13.78 8.17
C LYS A 28 -10.96 -12.84 7.13
N TYR A 29 -9.64 -12.82 6.99
CA TYR A 29 -8.95 -11.97 6.03
C TYR A 29 -8.50 -12.79 4.83
N GLN A 30 -8.32 -12.10 3.70
CA GLN A 30 -7.80 -12.73 2.50
C GLN A 30 -6.28 -12.78 2.56
N PRO A 31 -5.65 -13.86 2.10
CA PRO A 31 -4.20 -13.85 1.96
C PRO A 31 -3.76 -12.77 0.97
N VAL A 32 -2.57 -12.21 1.17
CA VAL A 32 -2.00 -11.30 0.17
C VAL A 32 -1.71 -12.08 -1.12
N THR A 33 -1.60 -11.34 -2.23
CA THR A 33 -1.27 -11.98 -3.51
C THR A 33 0.07 -12.70 -3.42
N SER A 34 0.26 -13.71 -4.25
CA SER A 34 1.48 -14.52 -4.21
C SER A 34 2.74 -13.69 -4.45
N GLU A 35 2.67 -12.69 -5.32
CA GLU A 35 3.80 -11.78 -5.58
C GLU A 35 4.20 -11.01 -4.33
N LEU A 36 3.22 -10.39 -3.68
CA LEU A 36 3.46 -9.63 -2.46
C LEU A 36 3.88 -10.55 -1.32
N CYS A 37 3.25 -11.70 -1.22
CA CYS A 37 3.60 -12.71 -0.22
C CYS A 37 5.07 -13.12 -0.34
N GLY A 38 5.54 -13.36 -1.57
CA GLY A 38 6.94 -13.71 -1.79
C GLY A 38 7.89 -12.60 -1.35
N LYS A 39 7.55 -11.35 -1.64
CA LYS A 39 8.35 -10.21 -1.20
C LYS A 39 8.39 -10.12 0.33
N LEU A 40 7.25 -10.26 0.97
CA LEU A 40 7.16 -10.18 2.43
C LEU A 40 7.95 -11.29 3.10
N HIS A 41 7.91 -12.51 2.55
CA HIS A 41 8.69 -13.62 3.11
C HIS A 41 10.21 -13.41 2.97
N ARG A 42 10.63 -12.67 1.94
CA ARG A 42 12.06 -12.34 1.79
C ARG A 42 12.51 -11.26 2.76
N MET A 43 11.60 -10.37 3.16
CA MET A 43 11.93 -9.22 4.03
C MET A 43 11.70 -9.51 5.51
N PHE A 44 10.73 -10.33 5.82
CA PHE A 44 10.26 -10.58 7.18
C PHE A 44 10.05 -12.07 7.39
N LYS A 45 9.87 -12.46 8.63
CA LYS A 45 9.88 -13.88 9.02
C LYS A 45 8.53 -14.41 9.50
N TRP A 46 7.44 -13.70 9.23
CA TRP A 46 6.12 -14.17 9.60
C TRP A 46 5.69 -15.31 8.67
N LYS A 47 4.90 -16.23 9.18
CA LYS A 47 4.46 -17.38 8.39
C LYS A 47 3.33 -17.02 7.43
N ASN A 48 2.44 -16.10 7.87
CA ASN A 48 1.25 -15.76 7.11
C ASN A 48 1.12 -14.25 6.99
N TYR A 49 0.66 -13.79 5.83
CA TYR A 49 0.40 -12.39 5.56
C TYR A 49 -0.98 -12.26 4.95
N PHE A 50 -1.80 -11.39 5.55
CA PHE A 50 -3.19 -11.22 5.16
C PHE A 50 -3.46 -9.79 4.72
N ASP A 51 -4.29 -9.64 3.68
CA ASP A 51 -4.81 -8.37 3.23
C ASP A 51 -6.01 -8.01 4.11
N VAL A 52 -5.84 -7.00 4.96
CA VAL A 52 -6.90 -6.57 5.86
C VAL A 52 -7.74 -5.48 5.23
N THR A 53 -7.10 -4.52 4.59
CA THR A 53 -7.77 -3.38 3.97
C THR A 53 -7.02 -3.02 2.70
N ASN A 54 -7.77 -2.73 1.65
CA ASN A 54 -7.20 -2.31 0.37
C ASN A 54 -7.86 -1.00 -0.03
N ARG A 55 -7.05 0.00 -0.38
CA ARG A 55 -7.51 1.32 -0.81
C ARG A 55 -6.78 1.71 -2.08
N THR A 56 -7.45 2.47 -2.92
CA THR A 56 -6.83 3.06 -4.10
C THR A 56 -6.99 4.57 -4.06
N ALA A 57 -6.05 5.27 -4.67
CA ALA A 57 -6.10 6.71 -4.77
C ALA A 57 -5.51 7.16 -6.09
N SER A 58 -5.97 8.31 -6.56
CA SER A 58 -5.42 8.96 -7.75
C SER A 58 -5.04 10.37 -7.34
N LEU A 59 -3.79 10.73 -7.50
CA LEU A 59 -3.23 11.98 -7.01
C LEU A 59 -2.61 12.78 -8.14
N ALA A 60 -3.08 14.00 -8.34
CA ALA A 60 -2.41 14.96 -9.20
C ALA A 60 -1.08 15.39 -8.56
N LEU A 61 -0.23 16.03 -9.35
CA LEU A 61 1.04 16.55 -8.85
C LEU A 61 0.80 17.48 -7.66
N ASN A 62 1.53 17.26 -6.59
CA ASN A 62 1.46 17.99 -5.31
C ASN A 62 0.14 17.81 -4.55
N GLN A 63 -0.73 16.95 -5.02
CA GLN A 63 -1.95 16.62 -4.29
C GLN A 63 -1.64 15.59 -3.22
N SER A 64 -2.30 15.73 -2.07
CA SER A 64 -2.21 14.75 -1.00
C SER A 64 -3.60 14.23 -0.64
N CYS A 65 -3.64 13.05 -0.05
CA CYS A 65 -4.88 12.52 0.52
C CYS A 65 -4.57 11.64 1.71
N ASP A 66 -5.60 11.46 2.53
CA ASP A 66 -5.53 10.58 3.69
C ASP A 66 -6.29 9.30 3.36
N LEU A 67 -5.66 8.17 3.60
CA LEU A 67 -6.26 6.86 3.42
C LEU A 67 -6.40 6.21 4.80
N LYS A 68 -7.63 6.07 5.26
CA LYS A 68 -7.90 5.36 6.51
C LYS A 68 -7.84 3.87 6.23
N MET A 69 -6.90 3.20 6.87
CA MET A 69 -6.71 1.77 6.69
C MET A 69 -7.51 0.96 7.70
N ASN A 70 -7.57 1.42 8.94
CA ASN A 70 -8.48 0.90 9.97
C ASN A 70 -8.65 1.97 11.04
N ASP A 71 -9.27 1.62 12.16
CA ASP A 71 -9.54 2.61 13.21
C ASP A 71 -8.27 3.17 13.85
N ALA A 72 -7.18 2.42 13.81
CA ALA A 72 -5.93 2.82 14.44
C ALA A 72 -4.86 3.27 13.45
N CYS A 73 -5.07 3.07 12.15
CA CYS A 73 -4.03 3.30 11.15
C CYS A 73 -4.56 4.08 9.97
N ALA A 74 -3.87 5.16 9.64
CA ALA A 74 -4.11 5.92 8.42
C ALA A 74 -2.77 6.27 7.78
N ILE A 75 -2.79 6.51 6.49
CA ILE A 75 -1.62 7.05 5.81
C ILE A 75 -2.01 8.31 5.07
N ARG A 76 -1.11 9.27 5.07
CA ARG A 76 -1.23 10.46 4.23
C ARG A 76 -0.19 10.36 3.14
N VAL A 77 -0.62 10.47 1.90
CA VAL A 77 0.25 10.34 0.75
C VAL A 77 0.20 11.61 -0.09
N LYS A 78 1.33 11.99 -0.64
CA LYS A 78 1.44 13.18 -1.49
C LYS A 78 2.27 12.84 -2.72
N ASN A 79 1.73 13.16 -3.89
CA ASN A 79 2.44 12.95 -5.15
C ASN A 79 3.46 14.08 -5.36
N LEU A 80 4.74 13.73 -5.31
CA LEU A 80 5.83 14.69 -5.51
C LEU A 80 6.29 14.80 -6.97
N GLY A 81 5.71 13.99 -7.87
CA GLY A 81 6.12 13.93 -9.26
C GLY A 81 7.25 12.95 -9.49
N GLY A 82 7.42 12.51 -10.73
CA GLY A 82 8.49 11.58 -11.10
C GLY A 82 8.40 10.24 -10.39
N SER A 83 7.19 9.78 -10.09
CA SER A 83 6.94 8.53 -9.35
C SER A 83 7.46 8.57 -7.92
N ARG A 84 7.62 9.76 -7.35
CA ARG A 84 8.04 9.93 -5.96
C ARG A 84 6.83 10.27 -5.10
N LEU A 85 6.81 9.68 -3.93
CA LEU A 85 5.67 9.80 -3.02
C LEU A 85 6.18 10.13 -1.62
N GLU A 86 5.57 11.14 -1.00
CA GLU A 86 5.76 11.38 0.43
C GLU A 86 4.69 10.61 1.19
N VAL A 87 5.10 9.85 2.19
CA VAL A 87 4.20 9.02 2.97
C VAL A 87 4.34 9.35 4.44
N ASN A 88 3.23 9.68 5.08
CA ASN A 88 3.15 9.80 6.53
C ASN A 88 2.28 8.66 7.04
N CYS A 89 2.84 7.84 7.91
CA CYS A 89 2.07 6.80 8.59
C CYS A 89 1.58 7.37 9.91
N ILE A 90 0.29 7.24 10.15
CA ILE A 90 -0.37 7.79 11.34
C ILE A 90 -0.98 6.63 12.12
N GLY A 91 -0.50 6.44 13.33
CA GLY A 91 -1.03 5.41 14.23
C GLY A 91 -1.66 6.07 15.45
N HIS A 92 -2.90 5.72 15.75
CA HIS A 92 -3.64 6.26 16.89
C HIS A 92 -3.64 7.80 16.92
N GLY A 93 -3.78 8.42 15.74
CA GLY A 93 -3.82 9.87 15.60
C GLY A 93 -2.49 10.58 15.67
N LYS A 94 -1.39 9.84 15.74
CA LYS A 94 -0.05 10.42 15.83
C LYS A 94 0.80 9.99 14.65
N GLU A 95 1.61 10.90 14.13
CA GLU A 95 2.59 10.55 13.09
C GLU A 95 3.64 9.62 13.68
N VAL A 96 3.75 8.41 13.12
CA VAL A 96 4.72 7.42 13.60
C VAL A 96 5.85 7.21 12.60
N HIS A 97 5.69 7.65 11.37
CA HIS A 97 6.73 7.53 10.35
C HIS A 97 6.44 8.50 9.22
N LYS A 98 7.48 9.09 8.67
CA LYS A 98 7.39 9.97 7.51
C LYS A 98 8.60 9.73 6.63
N GLY A 99 8.38 9.61 5.34
CA GLY A 99 9.47 9.43 4.38
C GLY A 99 9.05 9.73 2.97
N THR A 100 10.05 9.82 2.10
CA THR A 100 9.86 10.01 0.68
C THR A 100 10.41 8.79 -0.05
N TYR A 101 9.64 8.26 -0.99
CA TYR A 101 9.97 7.00 -1.65
C TYR A 101 9.72 7.12 -3.15
N ALA A 102 10.52 6.40 -3.92
CA ALA A 102 10.25 6.20 -5.34
C ALA A 102 9.37 4.95 -5.49
N LEU A 103 8.30 5.09 -6.26
CA LEU A 103 7.43 3.96 -6.58
C LEU A 103 7.63 3.58 -8.03
N GLU A 104 8.23 2.43 -8.26
CA GLU A 104 8.47 1.92 -9.61
C GLU A 104 7.49 0.78 -9.89
N PRO A 105 6.43 1.03 -10.69
CA PRO A 105 5.49 -0.06 -10.99
C PRO A 105 6.21 -1.24 -11.65
N PRO A 106 5.83 -2.46 -11.35
CA PRO A 106 4.75 -2.87 -10.45
C PRO A 106 5.22 -3.20 -9.03
N GLN A 107 6.34 -2.67 -8.60
CA GLN A 107 6.95 -3.07 -7.33
C GLN A 107 6.20 -2.51 -6.13
N TRP A 108 6.13 -3.31 -5.08
CA TRP A 108 5.53 -2.90 -3.82
C TRP A 108 6.57 -2.25 -2.93
N LEU A 109 6.20 -1.13 -2.33
CA LEU A 109 6.90 -0.55 -1.19
C LEU A 109 6.21 -1.04 0.07
N VAL A 110 6.96 -1.60 1.00
CA VAL A 110 6.40 -2.11 2.25
C VAL A 110 6.97 -1.31 3.41
N LEU A 111 6.10 -0.76 4.22
CA LEU A 111 6.45 0.06 5.38
C LEU A 111 5.87 -0.56 6.63
N GLY A 112 6.55 -0.35 7.75
CA GLY A 112 6.07 -0.82 9.04
C GLY A 112 6.82 -2.04 9.51
N GLY A 113 6.11 -2.97 10.11
CA GLY A 113 6.70 -4.16 10.68
C GLY A 113 6.68 -4.16 12.20
N ASN A 114 6.12 -3.09 12.79
CA ASN A 114 5.94 -3.03 14.23
C ASN A 114 4.69 -3.81 14.62
N GLY A 115 4.82 -4.60 15.67
CA GLY A 115 3.69 -5.35 16.15
C GLY A 115 3.89 -5.76 17.57
N SER A 116 2.87 -6.34 18.14
CA SER A 116 2.89 -6.90 19.48
C SER A 116 2.09 -8.21 19.49
N ASN A 117 2.31 -9.04 20.50
CA ASN A 117 1.55 -10.29 20.65
C ASN A 117 1.64 -11.21 19.44
N ASN A 118 2.86 -11.36 18.89
CA ASN A 118 3.13 -12.26 17.76
C ASN A 118 2.44 -11.83 16.46
N THR A 119 2.15 -10.53 16.33
CA THR A 119 1.61 -9.97 15.10
C THR A 119 2.43 -8.77 14.67
N ALA A 120 2.38 -8.46 13.39
CA ALA A 120 2.98 -7.25 12.87
C ALA A 120 2.06 -6.64 11.83
N TRP A 121 2.09 -5.33 11.73
CA TRP A 121 1.29 -4.58 10.77
C TRP A 121 2.19 -3.89 9.77
N PHE A 122 1.82 -3.99 8.51
CA PHE A 122 2.56 -3.39 7.40
C PHE A 122 1.61 -2.61 6.51
N VAL A 123 2.14 -1.61 5.85
CA VAL A 123 1.44 -0.92 4.78
C VAL A 123 2.20 -1.18 3.48
N GLY A 124 1.54 -1.80 2.52
CA GLY A 124 2.07 -1.98 1.19
C GLY A 124 1.54 -0.89 0.27
N LEU A 125 2.42 -0.30 -0.52
CA LEU A 125 2.07 0.73 -1.48
C LEU A 125 2.62 0.35 -2.85
N ARG A 126 1.79 0.50 -3.87
CA ARG A 126 2.19 0.22 -5.24
C ARG A 126 1.62 1.27 -6.16
N ALA A 127 2.45 1.80 -7.06
CA ALA A 127 1.95 2.63 -8.14
C ALA A 127 1.35 1.73 -9.22
N ILE A 128 0.18 2.10 -9.70
CA ILE A 128 -0.48 1.39 -10.78
C ILE A 128 -0.77 2.40 -11.89
N ASP A 129 -0.38 2.09 -13.12
CA ASP A 129 -0.79 2.90 -14.25
C ASP A 129 -2.13 2.36 -14.78
N GLY A 130 -2.76 3.12 -15.68
CA GLY A 130 -4.06 2.73 -16.20
C GLY A 130 -4.03 1.37 -16.88
N LYS A 131 -2.96 1.07 -17.59
CA LYS A 131 -2.83 -0.21 -18.30
C LYS A 131 -2.64 -1.36 -17.34
N THR A 132 -1.81 -1.18 -16.33
CA THR A 132 -1.58 -2.21 -15.32
C THR A 132 -2.85 -2.50 -14.54
N ALA A 133 -3.58 -1.46 -14.15
CA ALA A 133 -4.84 -1.62 -13.44
C ALA A 133 -5.87 -2.37 -14.28
N ASP A 134 -5.98 -2.04 -15.57
CA ASP A 134 -6.92 -2.72 -16.46
C ASP A 134 -6.56 -4.18 -16.67
N ALA A 135 -5.27 -4.47 -16.81
CA ALA A 135 -4.80 -5.85 -16.96
C ALA A 135 -5.12 -6.65 -15.69
N GLN A 136 -4.92 -6.06 -14.52
CA GLN A 136 -5.23 -6.73 -13.27
C GLN A 136 -6.73 -6.97 -13.09
N LYS A 137 -7.55 -6.01 -13.50
CA LYS A 137 -9.00 -6.20 -13.47
C LYS A 137 -9.44 -7.33 -14.39
N ALA A 138 -8.86 -7.40 -15.58
CA ALA A 138 -9.17 -8.48 -16.50
C ALA A 138 -8.80 -9.84 -15.91
N ILE A 139 -7.66 -9.95 -15.25
CA ILE A 139 -7.23 -11.18 -14.59
C ILE A 139 -8.15 -11.53 -13.43
N SER A 140 -8.52 -10.57 -12.62
CA SER A 140 -9.31 -10.81 -11.42
C SER A 140 -10.76 -11.18 -11.72
N LYS A 141 -11.24 -10.93 -12.93
CA LYS A 141 -12.59 -11.33 -13.34
C LYS A 141 -12.69 -12.78 -13.81
N ASN A 142 -11.57 -13.42 -13.96
CA ASN A 142 -11.55 -14.80 -14.45
C ASN A 142 -11.61 -15.82 -13.31
#